data_eebdae2cbd5205507e4f615e7e5f6f58
#
_entry.id   eebdae2cbd5205507e4f615e7e5f6f58
#
_cell.length_a   1.000
_cell.length_b   1.000
_cell.length_c   1.000
_cell.angle_alpha   90.00
_cell.angle_beta   90.00
_cell.angle_gamma   90.00
#
_symmetry.space_group_name_H-M   'P 1'
#
loop_
_entity.id
_entity.type
_entity.pdbx_description
1 polymer ?
#
loop_
_entity_poly.entity_id
_entity_poly.type
_entity_poly.pdbx_seq_one_letter_code
_entity_poly.pdbx_strand_id
1 'polypeptide(L)'
;RFPEADIKLEKLHRREKALYALFLLESASGGINFSKPTTPRQLAKYEKRMVAVQEKYKLIYKKFGGEPQNAPNLTMSEIRLPMIALIKKQLKALGEILFNVDDYMIQRNMFGNYCVNIHPSLCCFCGVNANDIYKLSDSEEWQKISAL
;
A
#
# COMPACT_ATOMS: atom_id res chain seq x y z
N ARG A 1 -9.47 -6.80 -1.85
CA ARG A 1 -10.86 -6.84 -2.29
C ARG A 1 -11.61 -5.58 -1.90
N PHE A 2 -12.46 -5.10 -2.79
CA PHE A 2 -13.34 -3.97 -2.55
C PHE A 2 -14.79 -4.48 -2.44
N PRO A 3 -15.33 -4.66 -1.21
CA PRO A 3 -16.62 -5.31 -1.01
C PRO A 3 -17.80 -4.61 -1.65
N GLU A 4 -17.79 -3.28 -1.74
CA GLU A 4 -18.87 -2.48 -2.32
C GLU A 4 -19.17 -2.85 -3.77
N ALA A 5 -18.15 -3.27 -4.51
CA ALA A 5 -18.25 -3.66 -5.91
C ALA A 5 -17.94 -5.15 -6.12
N ASP A 6 -17.71 -5.89 -5.04
CA ASP A 6 -17.29 -7.31 -5.04
C ASP A 6 -16.09 -7.59 -5.97
N ILE A 7 -15.12 -6.68 -5.95
CA ILE A 7 -13.95 -6.76 -6.82
C ILE A 7 -12.74 -7.25 -6.05
N LYS A 8 -12.03 -8.22 -6.63
CA LYS A 8 -10.76 -8.72 -6.14
C LYS A 8 -9.63 -8.26 -7.06
N LEU A 9 -8.50 -7.87 -6.47
CA LEU A 9 -7.30 -7.49 -7.22
C LEU A 9 -6.46 -8.75 -7.55
N GLU A 10 -7.05 -9.69 -8.27
CA GLU A 10 -6.43 -10.98 -8.57
C GLU A 10 -5.24 -10.89 -9.53
N LYS A 11 -5.23 -9.87 -10.40
CA LYS A 11 -4.16 -9.67 -11.38
C LYS A 11 -2.90 -9.02 -10.79
N LEU A 12 -2.95 -8.59 -9.54
CA LEU A 12 -1.78 -8.09 -8.83
C LEU A 12 -1.07 -9.25 -8.14
N HIS A 13 0.26 -9.21 -8.17
CA HIS A 13 1.08 -10.15 -7.44
C HIS A 13 1.22 -9.71 -5.97
N ARG A 14 1.80 -10.58 -5.15
CA ARG A 14 2.01 -10.36 -3.72
C ARG A 14 2.67 -9.01 -3.42
N ARG A 15 3.73 -8.67 -4.15
CA ARG A 15 4.48 -7.43 -3.92
C ARG A 15 3.66 -6.18 -4.20
N GLU A 16 2.83 -6.19 -5.23
CA GLU A 16 1.96 -5.06 -5.59
C GLU A 16 0.78 -4.95 -4.61
N LYS A 17 0.18 -6.07 -4.22
CA LYS A 17 -0.88 -6.09 -3.21
C LYS A 17 -0.39 -5.54 -1.88
N ALA A 18 0.80 -5.94 -1.46
CA ALA A 18 1.42 -5.45 -0.23
C ALA A 18 1.73 -3.95 -0.29
N LEU A 19 2.21 -3.47 -1.44
CA LEU A 19 2.47 -2.04 -1.64
C LEU A 19 1.18 -1.21 -1.60
N TYR A 20 0.13 -1.68 -2.24
CA TYR A 20 -1.16 -1.01 -2.21
C TYR A 20 -1.72 -0.95 -0.78
N ALA A 21 -1.65 -2.06 -0.04
CA ALA A 21 -2.08 -2.10 1.35
C ALA A 21 -1.27 -1.14 2.24
N LEU A 22 0.04 -1.03 2.00
CA LEU A 22 0.90 -0.07 2.70
C LEU A 22 0.45 1.37 2.45
N PHE A 23 0.23 1.76 1.22
CA PHE A 23 -0.26 3.10 0.89
C PHE A 23 -1.62 3.38 1.51
N LEU A 24 -2.50 2.39 1.48
CA LEU A 24 -3.83 2.50 2.09
C LEU A 24 -3.74 2.76 3.61
N LEU A 25 -2.93 2.00 4.31
CA LEU A 25 -2.74 2.15 5.77
C LEU A 25 -2.06 3.47 6.13
N GLU A 26 -1.06 3.90 5.36
CA GLU A 26 -0.31 5.12 5.64
C GLU A 26 -1.06 6.39 5.21
N SER A 27 -2.11 6.28 4.40
CA SER A 27 -2.88 7.44 3.95
C SER A 27 -3.54 8.19 5.10
N ALA A 28 -3.92 7.51 6.18
CA ALA A 28 -4.46 8.14 7.39
C ALA A 28 -3.45 9.06 8.08
N SER A 29 -2.15 8.80 7.89
CA SER A 29 -1.05 9.61 8.44
C SER A 29 -0.44 10.56 7.42
N GLY A 30 -1.12 10.81 6.30
CA GLY A 30 -0.68 11.76 5.26
C GLY A 30 0.09 11.13 4.09
N GLY A 31 0.22 9.81 4.03
CA GLY A 31 0.90 9.11 2.95
C GLY A 31 2.41 8.98 3.13
N ILE A 32 3.09 8.56 2.07
CA ILE A 32 4.54 8.31 2.08
C ILE A 32 5.24 9.16 1.03
N ASN A 33 6.27 9.89 1.44
CA ASN A 33 7.12 10.66 0.54
C ASN A 33 8.45 9.94 0.33
N PHE A 34 8.73 9.55 -0.91
CA PHE A 34 9.97 8.88 -1.29
C PHE A 34 11.04 9.84 -1.84
N SER A 35 10.78 11.13 -1.85
CA SER A 35 11.72 12.14 -2.34
C SER A 35 12.86 12.34 -1.33
N LYS A 36 14.09 12.08 -1.76
CA LYS A 36 15.28 12.22 -0.93
C LYS A 36 15.63 13.71 -0.73
N PRO A 37 15.64 14.22 0.50
CA PRO A 37 16.03 15.62 0.74
C PRO A 37 17.54 15.81 0.60
N THR A 38 17.95 17.08 0.46
CA THR A 38 19.35 17.46 0.27
C THR A 38 20.03 17.96 1.54
N THR A 39 19.27 18.47 2.51
CA THR A 39 19.84 18.97 3.77
C THR A 39 20.14 17.84 4.74
N PRO A 40 21.25 17.89 5.51
CA PRO A 40 21.63 16.79 6.43
C PRO A 40 20.55 16.46 7.47
N ARG A 41 19.90 17.48 8.03
CA ARG A 41 18.85 17.29 9.04
C ARG A 41 17.62 16.56 8.46
N GLN A 42 17.16 17.00 7.30
CA GLN A 42 16.03 16.38 6.61
C GLN A 42 16.38 15.00 6.10
N LEU A 43 17.62 14.80 5.65
CA LEU A 43 18.10 13.49 5.20
C LEU A 43 18.06 12.45 6.32
N ALA A 44 18.48 12.83 7.53
CA ALA A 44 18.42 11.92 8.68
C ALA A 44 16.99 11.48 9.01
N LYS A 45 16.03 12.42 8.98
CA LYS A 45 14.60 12.11 9.15
C LYS A 45 14.07 11.21 8.05
N TYR A 46 14.45 11.48 6.81
CA TYR A 46 14.06 10.70 5.64
C TYR A 46 14.55 9.25 5.77
N GLU A 47 15.82 9.05 6.10
CA GLU A 47 16.39 7.71 6.24
C GLU A 47 15.69 6.91 7.34
N LYS A 48 15.42 7.54 8.48
CA LYS A 48 14.67 6.93 9.57
C LYS A 48 13.26 6.54 9.13
N ARG A 49 12.57 7.43 8.39
CA ARG A 49 11.23 7.16 7.86
C ARG A 49 11.25 6.01 6.85
N MET A 50 12.25 5.96 5.98
CA MET A 50 12.37 4.90 4.97
C MET A 50 12.61 3.53 5.61
N VAL A 51 13.41 3.47 6.65
CA VAL A 51 13.60 2.23 7.41
C VAL A 51 12.27 1.75 8.00
N ALA A 52 11.50 2.64 8.62
CA ALA A 52 10.18 2.31 9.18
C ALA A 52 9.20 1.85 8.10
N VAL A 53 9.15 2.53 6.97
CA VAL A 53 8.29 2.18 5.83
C VAL A 53 8.65 0.79 5.29
N GLN A 54 9.94 0.52 5.10
CA GLN A 54 10.41 -0.77 4.61
C GLN A 54 10.08 -1.91 5.59
N GLU A 55 10.22 -1.68 6.89
CA GLU A 55 9.84 -2.68 7.89
C GLU A 55 8.33 -2.97 7.89
N LYS A 56 7.50 -1.94 7.78
CA LYS A 56 6.05 -2.11 7.61
C LYS A 56 5.73 -2.91 6.35
N TYR A 57 6.39 -2.59 5.25
CA TYR A 57 6.21 -3.29 3.98
C TYR A 57 6.57 -4.77 4.11
N LYS A 58 7.66 -5.11 4.75
CA LYS A 58 8.08 -6.50 4.99
C LYS A 58 7.02 -7.28 5.77
N LEU A 59 6.45 -6.67 6.80
CA LEU A 59 5.39 -7.29 7.60
C LEU A 59 4.13 -7.53 6.76
N ILE A 60 3.73 -6.55 5.96
CA ILE A 60 2.59 -6.67 5.06
C ILE A 60 2.87 -7.73 3.98
N TYR A 61 4.06 -7.73 3.40
CA TYR A 61 4.50 -8.71 2.42
C TYR A 61 4.40 -10.14 2.96
N LYS A 62 4.79 -10.33 4.22
CA LYS A 62 4.63 -11.61 4.91
C LYS A 62 3.16 -12.02 5.04
N LYS A 63 2.27 -11.05 5.30
CA LYS A 63 0.82 -11.31 5.38
C LYS A 63 0.24 -11.84 4.07
N PHE A 64 0.79 -11.42 2.94
CA PHE A 64 0.42 -11.94 1.63
C PHE A 64 1.17 -13.24 1.27
N GLY A 65 1.83 -13.86 2.23
CA GLY A 65 2.50 -15.15 2.07
C GLY A 65 3.93 -15.08 1.57
N GLY A 66 4.56 -13.90 1.59
CA GLY A 66 5.95 -13.72 1.17
C GLY A 66 6.96 -13.90 2.30
N GLU A 67 8.19 -14.20 1.94
CA GLU A 67 9.30 -14.21 2.87
C GLU A 67 9.83 -12.79 3.05
N PRO A 68 9.92 -12.26 4.28
CA PRO A 68 10.30 -10.84 4.49
C PRO A 68 11.65 -10.47 3.86
N GLN A 69 12.61 -11.39 3.83
CA GLN A 69 13.92 -11.15 3.22
C GLN A 69 13.85 -10.99 1.70
N ASN A 70 12.79 -11.46 1.06
CA ASN A 70 12.58 -11.35 -0.39
C ASN A 70 11.72 -10.14 -0.77
N ALA A 71 11.27 -9.35 0.22
CA ALA A 71 10.48 -8.17 -0.06
C ALA A 71 11.27 -7.14 -0.88
N PRO A 72 10.68 -6.56 -1.94
CA PRO A 72 11.36 -5.53 -2.72
C PRO A 72 11.79 -4.33 -1.87
N ASN A 73 12.91 -3.72 -2.22
CA ASN A 73 13.38 -2.50 -1.56
C ASN A 73 12.66 -1.28 -2.16
N LEU A 74 11.72 -0.74 -1.41
CA LEU A 74 10.89 0.38 -1.87
C LEU A 74 11.65 1.70 -1.99
N THR A 75 12.82 1.82 -1.37
CA THR A 75 13.64 3.03 -1.49
C THR A 75 14.27 3.17 -2.87
N MET A 76 14.36 2.08 -3.62
CA MET A 76 14.90 2.06 -4.98
C MET A 76 13.77 2.40 -5.97
N SER A 77 13.88 3.56 -6.62
CA SER A 77 12.84 4.02 -7.57
C SER A 77 12.65 3.07 -8.76
N GLU A 78 13.73 2.44 -9.25
CA GLU A 78 13.69 1.47 -10.34
C GLU A 78 12.92 0.18 -9.98
N ILE A 79 12.74 -0.09 -8.69
CA ILE A 79 11.92 -1.20 -8.19
C ILE A 79 10.50 -0.73 -7.90
N ARG A 80 10.36 0.40 -7.21
CA ARG A 80 9.08 0.93 -6.76
C ARG A 80 8.18 1.43 -7.89
N LEU A 81 8.72 2.20 -8.83
CA LEU A 81 7.91 2.85 -9.88
C LEU A 81 7.20 1.86 -10.81
N PRO A 82 7.82 0.77 -11.28
CA PRO A 82 7.09 -0.24 -12.05
C PRO A 82 5.96 -0.90 -11.28
N MET A 83 6.12 -1.12 -9.98
CA MET A 83 5.08 -1.68 -9.13
C MET A 83 3.87 -0.73 -9.03
N ILE A 84 4.12 0.56 -8.81
CA ILE A 84 3.07 1.59 -8.76
C ILE A 84 2.35 1.66 -10.12
N ALA A 85 3.08 1.64 -11.21
CA ALA A 85 2.53 1.68 -12.55
C ALA A 85 1.60 0.48 -12.83
N LEU A 86 2.00 -0.71 -12.42
CA LEU A 86 1.19 -1.92 -12.56
C LEU A 86 -0.10 -1.83 -11.74
N ILE A 87 -0.03 -1.36 -10.50
CA ILE A 87 -1.21 -1.14 -9.65
C ILE A 87 -2.18 -0.17 -10.33
N LYS A 88 -1.68 0.97 -10.81
CA LYS A 88 -2.50 1.97 -11.50
C LYS A 88 -3.16 1.39 -12.75
N LYS A 89 -2.43 0.61 -13.52
CA LYS A 89 -2.95 -0.03 -14.74
C LYS A 89 -4.10 -0.99 -14.42
N GLN A 90 -3.94 -1.82 -13.40
CA GLN A 90 -4.98 -2.78 -13.00
C GLN A 90 -6.21 -2.07 -12.44
N LEU A 91 -6.04 -1.00 -11.67
CA LEU A 91 -7.15 -0.21 -11.15
C LEU A 91 -7.90 0.52 -12.27
N LYS A 92 -7.19 1.08 -13.25
CA LYS A 92 -7.83 1.71 -14.42
C LYS A 92 -8.70 0.73 -15.20
N ALA A 93 -8.27 -0.53 -15.30
CA ALA A 93 -9.06 -1.56 -15.98
C ALA A 93 -10.39 -1.84 -15.26
N LEU A 94 -10.52 -1.46 -13.99
CA LEU A 94 -11.76 -1.57 -13.21
C LEU A 94 -12.66 -0.35 -13.33
N GLY A 95 -12.27 0.67 -14.11
CA GLY A 95 -13.02 1.93 -14.24
C GLY A 95 -14.43 1.79 -14.81
N GLU A 96 -14.71 0.73 -15.57
CA GLU A 96 -16.05 0.42 -16.08
C GLU A 96 -16.95 -0.22 -15.01
N ILE A 97 -16.38 -0.77 -13.96
CA ILE A 97 -17.08 -1.51 -12.90
C ILE A 97 -17.16 -0.67 -11.63
N LEU A 98 -16.07 0.04 -11.28
CA LEU A 98 -16.00 0.93 -10.13
C LEU A 98 -16.45 2.34 -10.52
N PHE A 99 -17.51 2.82 -9.88
CA PHE A 99 -18.02 4.17 -10.12
C PHE A 99 -17.01 5.26 -9.73
N ASN A 100 -16.25 5.04 -8.66
CA ASN A 100 -15.29 6.00 -8.11
C ASN A 100 -13.85 5.48 -8.21
N VAL A 101 -13.44 5.01 -9.38
CA VAL A 101 -12.11 4.40 -9.54
C VAL A 101 -10.98 5.34 -9.10
N ASP A 102 -11.13 6.65 -9.27
CA ASP A 102 -10.11 7.63 -8.89
C ASP A 102 -9.85 7.65 -7.37
N ASP A 103 -10.86 7.35 -6.55
CA ASP A 103 -10.70 7.27 -5.10
C ASP A 103 -9.85 6.07 -4.67
N TYR A 104 -9.83 5.01 -5.47
CA TYR A 104 -9.03 3.81 -5.23
C TYR A 104 -7.61 3.91 -5.79
N MET A 105 -7.33 4.93 -6.61
CA MET A 105 -6.01 5.14 -7.23
C MET A 105 -4.96 5.57 -6.23
N ILE A 106 -3.72 5.12 -6.48
CA ILE A 106 -2.54 5.71 -5.85
C ILE A 106 -2.35 7.11 -6.44
N GLN A 107 -2.37 8.12 -5.59
CA GLN A 107 -2.22 9.52 -5.97
C GLN A 107 -1.12 10.19 -5.15
N ARG A 108 -0.62 11.32 -5.61
CA ARG A 108 0.22 12.20 -4.82
C ARG A 108 -0.62 13.37 -4.31
N ASN A 109 -0.54 13.64 -3.01
CA ASN A 109 -1.19 14.80 -2.41
C ASN A 109 -0.38 16.09 -2.69
N MET A 110 -0.86 17.22 -2.17
CA MET A 110 -0.20 18.52 -2.34
C MET A 110 1.23 18.57 -1.78
N PHE A 111 1.58 17.67 -0.86
CA PHE A 111 2.92 17.57 -0.27
C PHE A 111 3.83 16.59 -1.03
N GLY A 112 3.35 16.01 -2.12
CA GLY A 112 4.09 15.01 -2.89
C GLY A 112 4.10 13.61 -2.29
N ASN A 113 3.26 13.35 -1.29
CA ASN A 113 3.16 12.05 -0.65
C ASN A 113 2.23 11.13 -1.44
N TYR A 114 2.64 9.87 -1.60
CA TYR A 114 1.78 8.84 -2.18
C TYR A 114 0.69 8.44 -1.19
N CYS A 115 -0.56 8.45 -1.62
CA CYS A 115 -1.72 8.11 -0.81
C CYS A 115 -2.83 7.49 -1.65
N VAL A 116 -3.81 6.91 -0.96
CA VAL A 116 -5.07 6.40 -1.52
C VAL A 116 -6.22 7.07 -0.77
N ASN A 117 -7.21 7.58 -1.47
CA ASN A 117 -8.27 8.41 -0.85
C ASN A 117 -9.41 7.63 -0.22
N ILE A 118 -9.46 6.31 -0.37
CA ILE A 118 -10.48 5.50 0.28
C ILE A 118 -10.09 5.17 1.73
N HIS A 119 -11.10 5.03 2.58
CA HIS A 119 -10.88 4.58 3.95
C HIS A 119 -10.57 3.08 3.98
N PRO A 120 -9.66 2.60 4.86
CA PRO A 120 -9.33 1.17 4.97
C PRO A 120 -10.54 0.27 5.25
N SER A 121 -11.62 0.80 5.84
CA SER A 121 -12.86 0.05 6.07
C SER A 121 -13.55 -0.40 4.78
N LEU A 122 -13.23 0.20 3.64
CA LEU A 122 -13.76 -0.17 2.33
C LEU A 122 -12.95 -1.27 1.65
N CYS A 123 -11.90 -1.77 2.27
CA CYS A 123 -11.04 -2.82 1.74
C CYS A 123 -11.04 -4.02 2.67
N CYS A 124 -11.03 -5.21 2.07
CA CYS A 124 -10.89 -6.46 2.80
C CYS A 124 -9.60 -7.16 2.40
N PHE A 125 -8.91 -7.72 3.38
CA PHE A 125 -7.88 -8.70 3.14
C PHE A 125 -8.55 -10.06 2.90
N CYS A 126 -8.11 -10.76 1.85
CA CYS A 126 -8.54 -12.12 1.58
C CYS A 126 -7.33 -13.05 1.74
N GLY A 127 -7.34 -13.86 2.79
CA GLY A 127 -6.33 -14.88 3.03
C GLY A 127 -6.46 -16.07 2.09
N VAL A 128 -5.59 -17.07 2.28
CA VAL A 128 -5.57 -18.30 1.48
C VAL A 128 -6.83 -19.14 1.71
N ASN A 129 -7.38 -19.09 2.94
CA ASN A 129 -8.60 -19.81 3.32
C ASN A 129 -9.83 -18.91 3.13
N ALA A 130 -10.95 -19.50 2.69
CA ALA A 130 -12.20 -18.78 2.45
C ALA A 130 -12.74 -18.03 3.68
N ASN A 131 -12.35 -18.46 4.89
CA ASN A 131 -12.76 -17.84 6.14
C ASN A 131 -11.88 -16.66 6.58
N ASP A 132 -10.76 -16.41 5.88
CA ASP A 132 -9.81 -15.32 6.18
C ASP A 132 -10.17 -14.06 5.40
N ILE A 133 -11.42 -13.61 5.53
CA ILE A 133 -11.87 -12.36 4.92
C ILE A 133 -12.24 -11.40 6.05
N TYR A 134 -11.52 -10.29 6.14
CA TYR A 134 -11.80 -9.26 7.14
C TYR A 134 -11.47 -7.86 6.60
N LYS A 135 -12.13 -6.86 7.13
CA LYS A 135 -11.83 -5.47 6.82
C LYS A 135 -10.47 -5.09 7.41
N LEU A 136 -9.65 -4.39 6.65
CA LEU A 136 -8.32 -3.95 7.14
C LEU A 136 -8.44 -3.11 8.40
N SER A 137 -9.46 -2.25 8.49
CA SER A 137 -9.68 -1.39 9.67
C SER A 137 -10.02 -2.15 10.95
N ASP A 138 -10.56 -3.35 10.84
CA ASP A 138 -11.03 -4.15 12.00
C ASP A 138 -9.96 -5.09 12.55
N SER A 139 -8.84 -5.23 11.85
CA SER A 139 -7.74 -6.11 12.25
C SER A 139 -6.80 -5.42 13.22
N GLU A 140 -6.67 -5.96 14.44
CA GLU A 140 -5.67 -5.48 15.42
C GLU A 140 -4.25 -5.56 14.87
N GLU A 141 -3.96 -6.60 14.11
CA GLU A 141 -2.65 -6.83 13.52
C GLU A 141 -2.29 -5.75 12.50
N TRP A 142 -3.23 -5.39 11.63
CA TRP A 142 -3.05 -4.31 10.68
C TRP A 142 -2.91 -2.96 11.38
N GLN A 143 -3.66 -2.73 12.45
CA GLN A 143 -3.51 -1.53 13.27
C GLN A 143 -2.13 -1.44 13.91
N LYS A 144 -1.60 -2.55 14.43
CA LYS A 144 -0.24 -2.60 15.01
C LYS A 144 0.83 -2.29 13.96
N ILE A 145 0.70 -2.83 12.75
CA ILE A 145 1.61 -2.53 11.64
C ILE A 145 1.55 -1.06 11.29
N SER A 146 0.36 -0.49 11.18
CA SER A 146 0.18 0.92 10.86
C SER A 146 0.79 1.85 11.91
N ALA A 147 0.78 1.44 13.18
CA ALA A 147 1.33 2.23 14.29
C ALA A 147 2.85 2.22 14.39
N LEU A 148 3.52 1.31 13.69
CA LEU A 148 4.99 1.30 13.64
C LEU A 148 5.51 2.54 12.89
#